data_da8a4043cd66f61d7c5e0ed2719f9b20
#
_entry.id   da8a4043cd66f61d7c5e0ed2719f9b20
#
_cell.length_a   1.000
_cell.length_b   1.000
_cell.length_c   1.000
_cell.angle_alpha   90.00
_cell.angle_beta   90.00
_cell.angle_gamma   90.00
#
_symmetry.space_group_name_H-M   'P 1'
#
loop_
_entity.id
_entity.type
_entity.pdbx_description
1 polymer ?
#
loop_
_entity_poly.entity_id
_entity_poly.type
_entity_poly.pdbx_seq_one_letter_code
_entity_poly.pdbx_strand_id
1 'polypeptide(L)'
;IVYTSTTPELIECVNEEIRKNLGDTPEILNYQDPSILAEVREHGYVTAGAAARLVGMYMQAVSDGADVILNCCSSVGEVADAAQNIGRYTGIPIVRIDEEMCREAVRLGKRVGVLATLPTTLEPTKNTVSRVAREMNSHVELVDGLVDAFGADQNKFKALLCAKAEEIADQVDVILLAQGSMAYAEDAIHEKIGKPVLSSPRFGAQALAKALQEKGM
;
A
#
# COMPACT_ATOMS: atom_id res chain seq x y z
N ILE A 1 -0.38 12.79 -5.20
CA ILE A 1 -0.21 11.62 -4.33
C ILE A 1 -0.72 11.97 -2.94
N VAL A 2 -1.49 11.09 -2.32
CA VAL A 2 -2.13 11.34 -1.04
C VAL A 2 -1.52 10.42 0.03
N TYR A 3 -0.90 11.04 1.04
CA TYR A 3 -0.27 10.38 2.18
C TYR A 3 -1.02 10.68 3.47
N THR A 4 -1.17 9.69 4.33
CA THR A 4 -1.71 9.82 5.70
C THR A 4 -0.61 9.75 6.77
N SER A 5 0.64 9.86 6.37
CA SER A 5 1.82 9.93 7.22
C SER A 5 2.85 10.86 6.58
N THR A 6 3.82 11.30 7.38
CA THR A 6 4.95 12.11 6.92
C THR A 6 6.24 11.32 7.04
N THR A 7 6.37 10.24 6.26
CA THR A 7 7.59 9.42 6.21
C THR A 7 8.37 9.82 4.97
N PRO A 8 9.44 10.63 5.09
CA PRO A 8 10.19 11.14 3.93
C PRO A 8 10.71 10.02 3.03
N GLU A 9 11.17 8.93 3.61
CA GLU A 9 11.72 7.78 2.90
C GLU A 9 10.66 7.09 2.02
N LEU A 10 9.41 7.03 2.49
CA LEU A 10 8.30 6.50 1.68
C LEU A 10 7.99 7.43 0.52
N ILE A 11 7.94 8.74 0.76
CA ILE A 11 7.65 9.74 -0.27
C ILE A 11 8.71 9.69 -1.36
N GLU A 12 9.99 9.63 -0.99
CA GLU A 12 11.11 9.53 -1.93
C GLU A 12 11.03 8.23 -2.73
N CYS A 13 10.84 7.10 -2.06
CA CYS A 13 10.69 5.78 -2.71
C CYS A 13 9.55 5.77 -3.72
N VAL A 14 8.36 6.29 -3.37
CA VAL A 14 7.22 6.36 -4.29
C VAL A 14 7.51 7.27 -5.47
N ASN A 15 8.11 8.44 -5.24
CA ASN A 15 8.47 9.37 -6.31
C ASN A 15 9.50 8.76 -7.27
N GLU A 16 10.50 8.04 -6.75
CA GLU A 16 11.47 7.31 -7.57
C GLU A 16 10.80 6.23 -8.43
N GLU A 17 9.91 5.43 -7.85
CA GLU A 17 9.18 4.40 -8.59
C GLU A 17 8.28 5.02 -9.68
N ILE A 18 7.66 6.15 -9.42
CA ILE A 18 6.89 6.89 -10.44
C ILE A 18 7.80 7.35 -11.58
N ARG A 19 8.96 7.95 -11.27
CA ARG A 19 9.92 8.39 -12.30
C ARG A 19 10.47 7.23 -13.12
N LYS A 20 10.70 6.06 -12.52
CA LYS A 20 11.10 4.84 -13.26
C LYS A 20 10.08 4.43 -14.31
N ASN A 21 8.79 4.64 -14.05
CA ASN A 21 7.71 4.24 -14.96
C ASN A 21 7.32 5.32 -15.98
N LEU A 22 7.44 6.61 -15.62
CA LEU A 22 6.92 7.74 -16.40
C LEU A 22 8.00 8.74 -16.82
N GLY A 23 9.25 8.55 -16.40
CA GLY A 23 10.33 9.52 -16.60
C GLY A 23 10.13 10.78 -15.71
N ASP A 24 10.77 11.87 -16.10
CA ASP A 24 10.72 13.14 -15.38
C ASP A 24 9.54 14.05 -15.84
N THR A 25 8.68 13.52 -16.69
CA THR A 25 7.57 14.29 -17.30
C THR A 25 6.46 14.68 -16.32
N PRO A 26 6.03 13.81 -15.35
CA PRO A 26 4.89 14.15 -14.50
C PRO A 26 5.25 15.20 -13.44
N GLU A 27 4.37 16.19 -13.28
CA GLU A 27 4.34 17.01 -12.09
C GLU A 27 3.73 16.20 -10.93
N ILE A 28 4.46 16.08 -9.81
CA ILE A 28 4.01 15.32 -8.65
C ILE A 28 3.53 16.28 -7.56
N LEU A 29 2.23 16.31 -7.33
CA LEU A 29 1.62 17.02 -6.21
C LEU A 29 1.47 16.08 -5.02
N ASN A 30 1.96 16.48 -3.84
CA ASN A 30 1.90 15.67 -2.62
C ASN A 30 0.95 16.32 -1.60
N TYR A 31 -0.07 15.58 -1.18
CA TYR A 31 -1.01 15.94 -0.13
C TYR A 31 -0.73 15.08 1.09
N GLN A 32 -0.61 15.68 2.28
CA GLN A 32 -0.23 14.98 3.50
C GLN A 32 -1.12 15.40 4.66
N ASP A 33 -1.72 14.43 5.34
CA ASP A 33 -2.40 14.64 6.63
C ASP A 33 -2.08 13.49 7.60
N PRO A 34 -1.03 13.63 8.44
CA PRO A 34 -0.65 12.60 9.39
C PRO A 34 -1.67 12.38 10.50
N SER A 35 -2.60 13.30 10.72
CA SER A 35 -3.65 13.16 11.72
C SER A 35 -4.63 12.03 11.36
N ILE A 36 -4.78 11.71 10.07
CA ILE A 36 -5.64 10.62 9.60
C ILE A 36 -5.14 9.28 10.14
N LEU A 37 -3.87 8.94 9.90
CA LEU A 37 -3.31 7.68 10.40
C LEU A 37 -3.24 7.65 11.93
N ALA A 38 -2.94 8.77 12.58
CA ALA A 38 -2.93 8.87 14.03
C ALA A 38 -4.31 8.52 14.62
N GLU A 39 -5.39 9.10 14.08
CA GLU A 39 -6.77 8.82 14.52
C GLU A 39 -7.18 7.36 14.26
N VAL A 40 -6.83 6.80 13.09
CA VAL A 40 -7.11 5.39 12.79
C VAL A 40 -6.39 4.44 13.76
N ARG A 41 -5.15 4.77 14.15
CA ARG A 41 -4.40 3.98 15.15
C ARG A 41 -5.02 4.07 16.54
N GLU A 42 -5.47 5.26 16.94
CA GLU A 42 -6.10 5.49 18.24
C GLU A 42 -7.42 4.72 18.39
N HIS A 43 -8.26 4.74 17.35
CA HIS A 43 -9.59 4.14 17.36
C HIS A 43 -9.61 2.66 16.93
N GLY A 44 -8.59 2.19 16.22
CA GLY A 44 -8.52 0.83 15.66
C GLY A 44 -9.34 0.63 14.38
N TYR A 45 -9.97 1.68 13.84
CA TYR A 45 -10.75 1.66 12.59
C TYR A 45 -10.78 3.05 11.94
N VAL A 46 -11.23 3.12 10.69
CA VAL A 46 -11.39 4.39 9.97
C VAL A 46 -12.64 5.11 10.45
N THR A 47 -12.46 6.22 11.15
CA THR A 47 -13.58 7.06 11.61
C THR A 47 -14.20 7.86 10.47
N ALA A 48 -15.42 8.36 10.67
CA ALA A 48 -16.05 9.28 9.72
C ALA A 48 -15.22 10.56 9.48
N GLY A 49 -14.55 11.07 10.55
CA GLY A 49 -13.67 12.23 10.47
C GLY A 49 -12.42 11.97 9.62
N ALA A 50 -11.75 10.85 9.85
CA ALA A 50 -10.60 10.43 9.06
C ALA A 50 -10.98 10.22 7.58
N ALA A 51 -12.09 9.54 7.31
CA ALA A 51 -12.59 9.34 5.95
C ALA A 51 -12.93 10.66 5.26
N ALA A 52 -13.61 11.59 5.94
CA ALA A 52 -13.97 12.89 5.38
C ALA A 52 -12.73 13.72 4.99
N ARG A 53 -11.69 13.74 5.84
CA ARG A 53 -10.44 14.45 5.52
C ARG A 53 -9.73 13.81 4.33
N LEU A 54 -9.67 12.48 4.27
CA LEU A 54 -9.05 11.77 3.14
C LEU A 54 -9.77 12.06 1.82
N VAL A 55 -11.11 11.99 1.81
CA VAL A 55 -11.91 12.36 0.63
C VAL A 55 -11.71 13.83 0.27
N GLY A 56 -11.60 14.73 1.28
CA GLY A 56 -11.26 16.13 1.07
C GLY A 56 -9.94 16.31 0.31
N MET A 57 -8.91 15.52 0.64
CA MET A 57 -7.63 15.55 -0.07
C MET A 57 -7.77 15.06 -1.53
N TYR A 58 -8.59 14.04 -1.80
CA TYR A 58 -8.88 13.63 -3.18
C TYR A 58 -9.59 14.74 -3.96
N MET A 59 -10.58 15.41 -3.35
CA MET A 59 -11.29 16.49 -4.00
C MET A 59 -10.40 17.71 -4.23
N GLN A 60 -9.45 17.98 -3.33
CA GLN A 60 -8.44 19.02 -3.54
C GLN A 60 -7.56 18.68 -4.74
N ALA A 61 -7.08 17.44 -4.84
CA ALA A 61 -6.30 16.98 -5.98
C ALA A 61 -7.06 17.13 -7.31
N VAL A 62 -8.36 16.80 -7.31
CA VAL A 62 -9.25 17.05 -8.47
C VAL A 62 -9.30 18.53 -8.83
N SER A 63 -9.46 19.40 -7.84
CA SER A 63 -9.55 20.85 -8.03
C SER A 63 -8.23 21.46 -8.54
N ASP A 64 -7.11 20.88 -8.15
CA ASP A 64 -5.77 21.30 -8.58
C ASP A 64 -5.40 20.75 -9.98
N GLY A 65 -6.30 19.98 -10.61
CA GLY A 65 -6.14 19.51 -11.98
C GLY A 65 -5.33 18.21 -12.10
N ALA A 66 -5.33 17.36 -11.07
CA ALA A 66 -4.69 16.05 -11.15
C ALA A 66 -5.28 15.19 -12.27
N ASP A 67 -4.45 14.42 -12.95
CA ASP A 67 -4.87 13.44 -13.96
C ASP A 67 -5.16 12.07 -13.35
N VAL A 68 -4.50 11.73 -12.25
CA VAL A 68 -4.66 10.50 -11.48
C VAL A 68 -4.31 10.78 -10.02
N ILE A 69 -4.92 10.06 -9.10
CA ILE A 69 -4.65 10.14 -7.67
C ILE A 69 -4.13 8.80 -7.18
N LEU A 70 -2.98 8.77 -6.50
CA LEU A 70 -2.45 7.60 -5.82
C LEU A 70 -2.65 7.73 -4.32
N ASN A 71 -3.45 6.82 -3.73
CA ASN A 71 -3.59 6.69 -2.28
C ASN A 71 -2.46 5.82 -1.71
N CYS A 72 -1.58 6.40 -0.89
CA CYS A 72 -0.38 5.75 -0.35
C CYS A 72 -0.55 5.21 1.08
N CYS A 73 -1.75 4.79 1.47
CA CYS A 73 -1.98 4.23 2.80
C CYS A 73 -2.95 3.06 2.77
N SER A 74 -2.46 1.85 3.08
CA SER A 74 -3.27 0.64 3.16
C SER A 74 -4.30 0.67 4.30
N SER A 75 -3.97 1.31 5.43
CA SER A 75 -4.88 1.42 6.59
C SER A 75 -6.20 2.13 6.30
N VAL A 76 -6.23 2.96 5.26
CA VAL A 76 -7.43 3.70 4.80
C VAL A 76 -7.80 3.35 3.35
N GLY A 77 -7.28 2.26 2.82
CA GLY A 77 -7.50 1.84 1.44
C GLY A 77 -8.97 1.61 1.10
N GLU A 78 -9.79 1.18 2.06
CA GLU A 78 -11.24 1.04 1.88
C GLU A 78 -11.95 2.35 1.54
N VAL A 79 -11.42 3.50 2.01
CA VAL A 79 -11.95 4.82 1.63
C VAL A 79 -11.65 5.11 0.16
N ALA A 80 -10.45 4.74 -0.32
CA ALA A 80 -10.11 4.85 -1.74
C ALA A 80 -11.02 3.95 -2.59
N ASP A 81 -11.35 2.73 -2.13
CA ASP A 81 -12.31 1.85 -2.80
C ASP A 81 -13.72 2.49 -2.86
N ALA A 82 -14.19 3.05 -1.74
CA ALA A 82 -15.48 3.75 -1.69
C ALA A 82 -15.50 5.00 -2.59
N ALA A 83 -14.36 5.69 -2.74
CA ALA A 83 -14.22 6.88 -3.57
C ALA A 83 -14.13 6.60 -5.08
N GLN A 84 -14.12 5.34 -5.53
CA GLN A 84 -14.06 4.99 -6.97
C GLN A 84 -15.18 5.63 -7.80
N ASN A 85 -16.37 5.80 -7.23
CA ASN A 85 -17.48 6.47 -7.92
C ASN A 85 -17.21 7.96 -8.14
N ILE A 86 -16.49 8.61 -7.24
CA ILE A 86 -16.03 9.99 -7.41
C ILE A 86 -15.03 10.04 -8.57
N GLY A 87 -14.06 9.13 -8.60
CA GLY A 87 -13.10 9.01 -9.70
C GLY A 87 -13.77 8.81 -11.06
N ARG A 88 -14.78 7.94 -11.14
CA ARG A 88 -15.57 7.73 -12.37
C ARG A 88 -16.32 8.99 -12.79
N TYR A 89 -16.92 9.72 -11.86
CA TYR A 89 -17.68 10.94 -12.15
C TYR A 89 -16.78 12.08 -12.60
N THR A 90 -15.61 12.25 -11.97
CA THR A 90 -14.65 13.31 -12.31
C THR A 90 -13.77 12.97 -13.51
N GLY A 91 -13.71 11.71 -13.92
CA GLY A 91 -12.76 11.22 -14.91
C GLY A 91 -11.31 11.13 -14.40
N ILE A 92 -11.10 11.21 -13.08
CA ILE A 92 -9.79 11.15 -12.43
C ILE A 92 -9.71 9.86 -11.60
N PRO A 93 -8.99 8.83 -12.08
CA PRO A 93 -8.86 7.57 -11.35
C PRO A 93 -8.22 7.77 -9.97
N ILE A 94 -8.74 7.05 -8.97
CA ILE A 94 -8.14 6.96 -7.64
C ILE A 94 -7.53 5.56 -7.51
N VAL A 95 -6.21 5.48 -7.49
CA VAL A 95 -5.43 4.24 -7.48
C VAL A 95 -4.96 3.94 -6.06
N ARG A 96 -5.01 2.69 -5.64
CA ARG A 96 -4.41 2.23 -4.37
C ARG A 96 -2.97 1.79 -4.62
N ILE A 97 -2.08 2.11 -3.67
CA ILE A 97 -0.67 1.71 -3.74
C ILE A 97 -0.49 0.18 -3.61
N ASP A 98 -1.41 -0.50 -2.92
CA ASP A 98 -1.25 -1.89 -2.48
C ASP A 98 -2.05 -2.92 -3.29
N GLU A 99 -2.99 -2.51 -4.14
CA GLU A 99 -3.90 -3.44 -4.81
C GLU A 99 -3.17 -4.38 -5.80
N GLU A 100 -2.35 -3.83 -6.69
CA GLU A 100 -1.62 -4.66 -7.67
C GLU A 100 -0.57 -5.55 -7.01
N MET A 101 0.04 -5.13 -5.89
CA MET A 101 0.87 -5.97 -5.05
C MET A 101 0.07 -7.19 -4.54
N CYS A 102 -1.15 -6.97 -4.04
CA CYS A 102 -2.02 -8.05 -3.59
C CYS A 102 -2.42 -8.99 -4.75
N ARG A 103 -2.69 -8.46 -5.95
CA ARG A 103 -2.96 -9.27 -7.15
C ARG A 103 -1.76 -10.14 -7.53
N GLU A 104 -0.56 -9.59 -7.48
CA GLU A 104 0.66 -10.33 -7.75
C GLU A 104 0.88 -11.45 -6.72
N ALA A 105 0.65 -11.19 -5.43
CA ALA A 105 0.73 -12.24 -4.41
C ALA A 105 -0.22 -13.40 -4.68
N VAL A 106 -1.47 -13.12 -5.11
CA VAL A 106 -2.45 -14.16 -5.49
C VAL A 106 -2.01 -14.98 -6.71
N ARG A 107 -1.23 -14.37 -7.64
CA ARG A 107 -0.63 -15.09 -8.79
C ARG A 107 0.50 -15.99 -8.35
N LEU A 108 1.33 -15.55 -7.41
CA LEU A 108 2.56 -16.23 -6.99
C LEU A 108 2.32 -17.40 -6.04
N GLY A 109 1.22 -17.41 -5.28
CA GLY A 109 0.99 -18.48 -4.32
C GLY A 109 -0.42 -18.58 -3.79
N LYS A 110 -0.64 -19.66 -3.02
CA LYS A 110 -1.93 -19.91 -2.34
C LYS A 110 -1.87 -19.58 -0.85
N ARG A 111 -0.68 -19.55 -0.27
CA ARG A 111 -0.45 -19.19 1.13
C ARG A 111 0.30 -17.86 1.17
N VAL A 112 -0.41 -16.81 1.56
CA VAL A 112 0.11 -15.43 1.54
C VAL A 112 0.38 -14.98 2.97
N GLY A 113 1.64 -14.74 3.29
CA GLY A 113 2.06 -14.10 4.56
C GLY A 113 1.90 -12.58 4.46
N VAL A 114 1.32 -11.97 5.47
CA VAL A 114 1.16 -10.51 5.52
C VAL A 114 1.93 -9.97 6.73
N LEU A 115 3.08 -9.34 6.47
CA LEU A 115 3.86 -8.67 7.50
C LEU A 115 3.35 -7.24 7.71
N ALA A 116 3.03 -6.90 8.95
CA ALA A 116 2.59 -5.57 9.35
C ALA A 116 3.08 -5.22 10.76
N THR A 117 3.22 -3.94 11.07
CA THR A 117 3.53 -3.47 12.43
C THR A 117 2.32 -2.89 13.15
N LEU A 118 1.20 -2.78 12.45
CA LEU A 118 -0.05 -2.24 12.98
C LEU A 118 -1.21 -3.17 12.63
N PRO A 119 -2.06 -3.54 13.60
CA PRO A 119 -3.30 -4.26 13.33
C PRO A 119 -4.20 -3.52 12.32
N THR A 120 -4.23 -2.18 12.41
CA THR A 120 -4.96 -1.28 11.49
C THR A 120 -4.40 -1.24 10.07
N THR A 121 -3.29 -1.92 9.80
CA THR A 121 -2.76 -2.14 8.45
C THR A 121 -2.88 -3.61 8.05
N LEU A 122 -2.67 -4.53 9.01
CA LEU A 122 -2.75 -5.98 8.76
C LEU A 122 -4.12 -6.38 8.21
N GLU A 123 -5.19 -6.06 8.92
CA GLU A 123 -6.55 -6.46 8.53
C GLU A 123 -7.02 -5.84 7.20
N PRO A 124 -6.85 -4.52 6.93
CA PRO A 124 -7.17 -3.96 5.63
C PRO A 124 -6.39 -4.59 4.47
N THR A 125 -5.10 -4.93 4.68
CA THR A 125 -4.31 -5.62 3.65
C THR A 125 -4.84 -7.03 3.39
N LYS A 126 -5.15 -7.81 4.42
CA LYS A 126 -5.77 -9.13 4.29
C LYS A 126 -7.12 -9.07 3.57
N ASN A 127 -7.94 -8.06 3.89
CA ASN A 127 -9.22 -7.83 3.21
C ASN A 127 -9.00 -7.54 1.71
N THR A 128 -7.97 -6.77 1.37
CA THR A 128 -7.61 -6.48 -0.03
C THR A 128 -7.17 -7.76 -0.74
N VAL A 129 -6.28 -8.57 -0.15
CA VAL A 129 -5.87 -9.86 -0.73
C VAL A 129 -7.08 -10.78 -0.95
N SER A 130 -7.98 -10.87 0.03
CA SER A 130 -9.19 -11.70 -0.06
C SER A 130 -10.14 -11.21 -1.14
N ARG A 131 -10.28 -9.88 -1.31
CA ARG A 131 -11.10 -9.27 -2.36
C ARG A 131 -10.52 -9.59 -3.74
N VAL A 132 -9.24 -9.31 -3.97
CA VAL A 132 -8.61 -9.55 -5.27
C VAL A 132 -8.54 -11.03 -5.61
N ALA A 133 -8.37 -11.92 -4.63
CA ALA A 133 -8.44 -13.36 -4.87
C ALA A 133 -9.81 -13.79 -5.41
N ARG A 134 -10.91 -13.29 -4.82
CA ARG A 134 -12.27 -13.54 -5.35
C ARG A 134 -12.45 -12.99 -6.77
N GLU A 135 -11.98 -11.76 -7.04
CA GLU A 135 -12.03 -11.14 -8.37
C GLU A 135 -11.26 -11.95 -9.41
N MET A 136 -10.16 -12.59 -9.00
CA MET A 136 -9.34 -13.47 -9.84
C MET A 136 -9.83 -14.94 -9.88
N ASN A 137 -11.00 -15.23 -9.30
CA ASN A 137 -11.55 -16.57 -9.16
C ASN A 137 -10.53 -17.54 -8.52
N SER A 138 -9.84 -17.09 -7.49
CA SER A 138 -8.81 -17.81 -6.76
C SER A 138 -9.14 -17.87 -5.27
N HIS A 139 -8.55 -18.85 -4.57
CA HIS A 139 -8.60 -18.96 -3.12
C HIS A 139 -7.18 -18.89 -2.56
N VAL A 140 -7.01 -18.16 -1.46
CA VAL A 140 -5.73 -18.07 -0.75
C VAL A 140 -5.95 -18.25 0.75
N GLU A 141 -4.95 -18.81 1.42
CA GLU A 141 -4.83 -18.85 2.87
C GLU A 141 -3.94 -17.67 3.31
N LEU A 142 -4.34 -16.97 4.37
CA LEU A 142 -3.61 -15.82 4.88
C LEU A 142 -2.91 -16.20 6.19
N VAL A 143 -1.64 -15.85 6.28
CA VAL A 143 -0.81 -16.04 7.48
C VAL A 143 -0.43 -14.69 8.05
N ASP A 144 -0.76 -14.47 9.31
CA ASP A 144 -0.51 -13.22 10.00
C ASP A 144 0.96 -13.09 10.44
N GLY A 145 1.60 -12.00 10.05
CA GLY A 145 2.96 -11.64 10.43
C GLY A 145 3.01 -10.29 11.16
N LEU A 146 2.24 -10.14 12.26
CA LEU A 146 2.31 -8.92 13.04
C LEU A 146 3.63 -8.83 13.81
N VAL A 147 4.32 -7.70 13.68
CA VAL A 147 5.63 -7.41 14.29
C VAL A 147 5.48 -6.24 15.23
N ASP A 148 5.83 -6.43 16.49
CA ASP A 148 5.99 -5.30 17.42
C ASP A 148 7.34 -4.64 17.18
N ALA A 149 7.33 -3.51 16.50
CA ALA A 149 8.52 -2.74 16.16
C ALA A 149 8.43 -1.28 16.66
N PHE A 150 7.59 -1.02 17.65
CA PHE A 150 7.43 0.32 18.21
C PHE A 150 8.76 0.85 18.78
N GLY A 151 9.17 2.05 18.32
CA GLY A 151 10.39 2.70 18.76
C GLY A 151 11.69 2.05 18.29
N ALA A 152 11.64 1.08 17.40
CA ALA A 152 12.82 0.48 16.79
C ALA A 152 13.47 1.44 15.78
N ASP A 153 14.80 1.54 15.80
CA ASP A 153 15.54 2.14 14.68
C ASP A 153 15.44 1.25 13.42
N GLN A 154 15.83 1.78 12.27
CA GLN A 154 15.69 1.10 11.00
C GLN A 154 16.38 -0.27 10.93
N ASN A 155 17.56 -0.42 11.55
CA ASN A 155 18.29 -1.69 11.55
C ASN A 155 17.57 -2.74 12.40
N LYS A 156 17.15 -2.34 13.61
CA LYS A 156 16.38 -3.21 14.51
C LYS A 156 15.04 -3.57 13.89
N PHE A 157 14.38 -2.61 13.26
CA PHE A 157 13.13 -2.83 12.54
C PHE A 157 13.28 -3.88 11.43
N LYS A 158 14.33 -3.75 10.60
CA LYS A 158 14.66 -4.72 9.55
C LYS A 158 14.94 -6.11 10.12
N ALA A 159 15.69 -6.20 11.22
CA ALA A 159 15.97 -7.47 11.87
C ALA A 159 14.69 -8.16 12.39
N LEU A 160 13.75 -7.39 12.97
CA LEU A 160 12.47 -7.90 13.46
C LEU A 160 11.58 -8.41 12.31
N LEU A 161 11.55 -7.69 11.19
CA LEU A 161 10.83 -8.14 9.98
C LEU A 161 11.42 -9.44 9.44
N CYS A 162 12.74 -9.55 9.34
CA CYS A 162 13.42 -10.75 8.91
C CYS A 162 13.12 -11.94 9.83
N ALA A 163 13.17 -11.74 11.16
CA ALA A 163 12.88 -12.79 12.13
C ALA A 163 11.43 -13.30 12.03
N LYS A 164 10.46 -12.39 11.86
CA LYS A 164 9.06 -12.77 11.67
C LYS A 164 8.84 -13.49 10.33
N ALA A 165 9.51 -13.05 9.27
CA ALA A 165 9.44 -13.73 7.98
C ALA A 165 9.97 -15.18 8.08
N GLU A 166 11.08 -15.41 8.78
CA GLU A 166 11.62 -16.75 9.04
C GLU A 166 10.64 -17.62 9.84
N GLU A 167 9.98 -17.06 10.87
CA GLU A 167 9.02 -17.77 11.71
C GLU A 167 7.85 -18.34 10.90
N ILE A 168 7.39 -17.61 9.87
CA ILE A 168 6.25 -18.02 9.04
C ILE A 168 6.66 -18.63 7.69
N ALA A 169 7.95 -18.70 7.38
CA ALA A 169 8.46 -19.08 6.05
C ALA A 169 7.91 -20.42 5.55
N ASP A 170 7.80 -21.44 6.39
CA ASP A 170 7.30 -22.76 5.99
C ASP A 170 5.78 -22.79 5.76
N GLN A 171 5.07 -21.78 6.22
CA GLN A 171 3.62 -21.66 6.14
C GLN A 171 3.14 -20.89 4.92
N VAL A 172 4.04 -20.20 4.19
CA VAL A 172 3.69 -19.28 3.12
C VAL A 172 4.38 -19.62 1.81
N ASP A 173 3.82 -19.16 0.70
CA ASP A 173 4.43 -19.24 -0.63
C ASP A 173 5.02 -17.87 -1.04
N VAL A 174 4.43 -16.79 -0.54
CA VAL A 174 4.83 -15.39 -0.80
C VAL A 174 4.57 -14.55 0.45
N ILE A 175 5.36 -13.50 0.66
CA ILE A 175 5.18 -12.53 1.74
C ILE A 175 4.85 -11.15 1.16
N LEU A 176 3.85 -10.48 1.75
CA LEU A 176 3.54 -9.07 1.53
C LEU A 176 4.02 -8.21 2.68
N LEU A 177 4.67 -7.10 2.36
CA LEU A 177 4.97 -6.02 3.28
C LEU A 177 3.83 -5.01 3.25
N ALA A 178 2.95 -5.05 4.25
CA ALA A 178 1.69 -4.31 4.26
C ALA A 178 1.84 -2.78 4.33
N GLN A 179 3.02 -2.29 4.71
CA GLN A 179 3.32 -0.86 4.77
C GLN A 179 4.41 -0.51 3.76
N GLY A 180 4.17 0.48 2.90
CA GLY A 180 5.13 0.92 1.89
C GLY A 180 6.49 1.35 2.48
N SER A 181 6.51 1.83 3.73
CA SER A 181 7.74 2.17 4.46
C SER A 181 8.62 0.96 4.79
N MET A 182 8.15 -0.27 4.59
CA MET A 182 8.95 -1.49 4.78
C MET A 182 9.71 -1.90 3.51
N ALA A 183 9.51 -1.24 2.38
CA ALA A 183 10.07 -1.65 1.08
C ALA A 183 11.60 -1.89 1.12
N TYR A 184 12.34 -1.11 1.92
CA TYR A 184 13.79 -1.27 2.10
C TYR A 184 14.21 -2.62 2.70
N ALA A 185 13.29 -3.39 3.27
CA ALA A 185 13.57 -4.70 3.85
C ALA A 185 13.28 -5.86 2.88
N GLU A 186 12.68 -5.60 1.70
CA GLU A 186 12.23 -6.62 0.75
C GLU A 186 13.35 -7.59 0.36
N ASP A 187 14.47 -7.07 -0.14
CA ASP A 187 15.61 -7.90 -0.59
C ASP A 187 16.20 -8.72 0.56
N ALA A 188 16.40 -8.11 1.72
CA ALA A 188 16.98 -8.79 2.87
C ALA A 188 16.09 -9.93 3.40
N ILE A 189 14.77 -9.77 3.35
CA ILE A 189 13.84 -10.83 3.73
C ILE A 189 13.87 -11.93 2.66
N HIS A 190 13.83 -11.54 1.36
CA HIS A 190 13.93 -12.50 0.25
C HIS A 190 15.19 -13.37 0.33
N GLU A 191 16.36 -12.74 0.50
CA GLU A 191 17.63 -13.46 0.65
C GLU A 191 17.62 -14.46 1.80
N LYS A 192 16.92 -14.12 2.89
CA LYS A 192 16.90 -14.92 4.10
C LYS A 192 15.98 -16.13 4.02
N ILE A 193 14.81 -15.99 3.38
CA ILE A 193 13.81 -17.06 3.34
C ILE A 193 13.70 -17.76 1.97
N GLY A 194 14.33 -17.23 0.93
CA GLY A 194 14.30 -17.78 -0.43
C GLY A 194 12.94 -17.77 -1.12
N LYS A 195 11.99 -16.95 -0.65
CA LYS A 195 10.63 -16.85 -1.20
C LYS A 195 10.35 -15.44 -1.71
N PRO A 196 9.39 -15.26 -2.64
CA PRO A 196 8.99 -13.95 -3.09
C PRO A 196 8.53 -13.06 -1.92
N VAL A 197 9.02 -11.85 -1.89
CA VAL A 197 8.61 -10.79 -0.95
C VAL A 197 8.20 -9.60 -1.78
N LEU A 198 7.06 -9.00 -1.49
CA LEU A 198 6.49 -7.90 -2.27
C LEU A 198 6.23 -6.70 -1.38
N SER A 199 6.59 -5.51 -1.87
CA SER A 199 6.27 -4.22 -1.26
C SER A 199 5.50 -3.32 -2.23
N SER A 200 4.66 -2.45 -1.70
CA SER A 200 3.67 -1.73 -2.49
C SER A 200 4.17 -0.59 -3.39
N PRO A 201 5.29 0.14 -3.14
CA PRO A 201 5.63 1.34 -3.91
C PRO A 201 5.74 1.12 -5.42
N ARG A 202 6.46 0.08 -5.85
CA ARG A 202 6.62 -0.22 -7.29
C ARG A 202 5.29 -0.58 -7.96
N PHE A 203 4.44 -1.35 -7.30
CA PHE A 203 3.13 -1.75 -7.83
C PHE A 203 2.16 -0.58 -7.91
N GLY A 204 2.18 0.31 -6.91
CA GLY A 204 1.40 1.53 -6.92
C GLY A 204 1.81 2.47 -8.06
N ALA A 205 3.12 2.63 -8.31
CA ALA A 205 3.63 3.42 -9.42
C ALA A 205 3.24 2.82 -10.78
N GLN A 206 3.32 1.50 -10.94
CA GLN A 206 2.87 0.81 -12.15
C GLN A 206 1.37 0.97 -12.38
N ALA A 207 0.55 0.82 -11.33
CA ALA A 207 -0.89 1.01 -11.42
C ALA A 207 -1.26 2.46 -11.79
N LEU A 208 -0.54 3.44 -11.24
CA LEU A 208 -0.68 4.85 -11.60
C LEU A 208 -0.33 5.09 -13.07
N ALA A 209 0.81 4.58 -13.54
CA ALA A 209 1.22 4.71 -14.94
C ALA A 209 0.20 4.06 -15.89
N LYS A 210 -0.31 2.88 -15.53
CA LYS A 210 -1.37 2.21 -16.30
C LYS A 210 -2.64 3.06 -16.38
N ALA A 211 -3.08 3.66 -15.26
CA ALA A 211 -4.27 4.51 -15.23
C ALA A 211 -4.12 5.76 -16.13
N LEU A 212 -2.92 6.34 -16.23
CA LEU A 212 -2.63 7.43 -17.16
C LEU A 212 -2.68 6.94 -18.62
N GLN A 213 -2.07 5.80 -18.93
CA GLN A 213 -2.11 5.22 -20.28
C GLN A 213 -3.54 4.92 -20.75
N GLU A 214 -4.40 4.43 -19.86
CA GLU A 214 -5.82 4.19 -20.15
C GLU A 214 -6.60 5.48 -20.45
N LYS A 215 -6.12 6.63 -19.96
CA LYS A 215 -6.61 7.98 -20.31
C LYS A 215 -6.01 8.52 -21.63
N GLY A 216 -5.05 7.83 -22.25
CA GLY A 216 -4.39 8.27 -23.46
C GLY A 216 -3.27 9.29 -23.23
N MET A 217 -2.70 9.29 -22.05
CA MET A 217 -1.62 10.19 -21.61
C MET A 217 -0.28 9.45 -21.54
#